data_82013d566eee1a07de1a8eb07f59f92a
#
_entry.id   82013d566eee1a07de1a8eb07f59f92a
#
_cell.length_a   1.000
_cell.length_b   1.000
_cell.length_c   1.000
_cell.angle_alpha   90.00
_cell.angle_beta   90.00
_cell.angle_gamma   90.00
#
_symmetry.space_group_name_H-M   'P 1'
#
loop_
_entity.id
_entity.type
_entity.pdbx_description
1 polymer ?
#
loop_
_entity_poly.entity_id
_entity_poly.type
_entity_poly.pdbx_seq_one_letter_code
_entity_poly.pdbx_strand_id
1 'polypeptide(L)'
;FEDVFLAVYLSVVSGLVLSGATSVGGVLLAGAIALGFMLAVLAVGRLAAPWLNQALNISSSEVFLLVVFASLLLVSGFGETIHVAEAIGALLVGLVLAETEHRERIEHLIIPFRDFFGALFFFSFGLTIDPLSLGGAVWPAIGAVVLTLVGNFASGMLAGRSAGLSPKASSNIGLTIVSRGEFSIIVANLAKSGGLLPVLQPFAAVYVLILAILGPLLTKESKWVFTGLNAVFKWQKPKAPRAETSMFDERGHG
;
A
#
# COMPACT_ATOMS: atom_id res chain seq x y z
N PHE A 1 0.52 -8.35 5.37
CA PHE A 1 0.07 -9.36 4.39
C PHE A 1 -0.27 -8.72 3.04
N GLU A 2 -0.93 -7.55 3.02
CA GLU A 2 -1.37 -6.87 1.81
C GLU A 2 -0.18 -6.52 0.89
N ASP A 3 0.91 -5.98 1.46
CA ASP A 3 2.11 -5.60 0.71
C ASP A 3 2.83 -6.81 0.08
N VAL A 4 2.84 -7.95 0.76
CA VAL A 4 3.42 -9.19 0.21
C VAL A 4 2.60 -9.68 -0.98
N PHE A 5 1.26 -9.66 -0.86
CA PHE A 5 0.39 -10.03 -1.97
C PHE A 5 0.57 -9.09 -3.17
N LEU A 6 0.69 -7.79 -2.89
CA LEU A 6 0.95 -6.77 -3.90
C LEU A 6 2.32 -6.96 -4.57
N ALA A 7 3.36 -7.31 -3.80
CA ALA A 7 4.67 -7.63 -4.33
C ALA A 7 4.63 -8.83 -5.28
N VAL A 8 3.93 -9.90 -4.90
CA VAL A 8 3.71 -11.07 -5.78
C VAL A 8 2.96 -10.69 -7.05
N TYR A 9 1.86 -9.94 -6.92
CA TYR A 9 1.07 -9.46 -8.05
C TYR A 9 1.91 -8.61 -9.01
N LEU A 10 2.62 -7.60 -8.50
CA LEU A 10 3.49 -6.74 -9.29
C LEU A 10 4.62 -7.54 -9.95
N SER A 11 5.19 -8.53 -9.26
CA SER A 11 6.23 -9.39 -9.80
C SER A 11 5.74 -10.18 -11.01
N VAL A 12 4.57 -10.78 -10.91
CA VAL A 12 3.95 -11.52 -12.01
C VAL A 12 3.63 -10.59 -13.18
N VAL A 13 2.98 -9.45 -12.91
CA VAL A 13 2.61 -8.48 -13.96
C VAL A 13 3.85 -7.88 -14.61
N SER A 14 4.88 -7.52 -13.85
CA SER A 14 6.15 -6.99 -14.35
C SER A 14 6.86 -8.02 -15.23
N GLY A 15 6.97 -9.26 -14.77
CA GLY A 15 7.56 -10.33 -15.55
C GLY A 15 6.83 -10.58 -16.87
N LEU A 16 5.50 -10.54 -16.86
CA LEU A 16 4.69 -10.64 -18.07
C LEU A 16 4.92 -9.51 -19.06
N VAL A 17 4.89 -8.29 -18.56
CA VAL A 17 4.99 -7.06 -19.35
C VAL A 17 6.41 -6.86 -19.89
N LEU A 18 7.42 -6.99 -19.05
CA LEU A 18 8.82 -6.70 -19.39
C LEU A 18 9.47 -7.84 -20.17
N SER A 19 9.10 -9.10 -19.93
CA SER A 19 9.63 -10.23 -20.71
C SER A 19 8.95 -10.42 -22.06
N GLY A 20 7.83 -9.72 -22.34
CA GLY A 20 7.02 -9.91 -23.53
C GLY A 20 6.44 -11.32 -23.65
N ALA A 21 6.30 -12.03 -22.54
CA ALA A 21 5.86 -13.42 -22.53
C ALA A 21 4.37 -13.50 -22.93
N THR A 22 4.11 -14.01 -24.12
CA THR A 22 2.75 -14.23 -24.66
C THR A 22 2.25 -15.66 -24.46
N SER A 23 3.15 -16.58 -24.05
CA SER A 23 2.82 -17.99 -23.82
C SER A 23 2.57 -18.28 -22.34
N VAL A 24 1.71 -19.26 -22.04
CA VAL A 24 1.45 -19.71 -20.66
C VAL A 24 2.74 -20.12 -19.95
N GLY A 25 3.66 -20.79 -20.65
CA GLY A 25 4.97 -21.17 -20.11
C GLY A 25 5.83 -19.97 -19.75
N GLY A 26 5.83 -18.91 -20.57
CA GLY A 26 6.55 -17.66 -20.29
C GLY A 26 5.99 -16.94 -19.07
N VAL A 27 4.66 -16.92 -18.91
CA VAL A 27 3.97 -16.35 -17.75
C VAL A 27 4.38 -17.08 -16.46
N LEU A 28 4.35 -18.40 -16.48
CA LEU A 28 4.72 -19.22 -15.33
C LEU A 28 6.21 -19.03 -14.98
N LEU A 29 7.08 -18.97 -15.98
CA LEU A 29 8.51 -18.72 -15.77
C LEU A 29 8.76 -17.35 -15.16
N ALA A 30 8.15 -16.29 -15.69
CA ALA A 30 8.27 -14.94 -15.15
C ALA A 30 7.78 -14.86 -13.70
N GLY A 31 6.63 -15.46 -13.39
CA GLY A 31 6.12 -15.58 -12.04
C GLY A 31 7.07 -16.37 -11.11
N ALA A 32 7.63 -17.46 -11.60
CA ALA A 32 8.59 -18.28 -10.82
C ALA A 32 9.89 -17.53 -10.53
N ILE A 33 10.43 -16.76 -11.50
CA ILE A 33 11.61 -15.91 -11.32
C ILE A 33 11.33 -14.84 -10.27
N ALA A 34 10.19 -14.17 -10.35
CA ALA A 34 9.83 -13.11 -9.43
C ALA A 34 9.61 -13.62 -8.00
N LEU A 35 8.90 -14.75 -7.84
CA LEU A 35 8.73 -15.41 -6.55
C LEU A 35 10.07 -15.93 -6.02
N GLY A 36 10.90 -16.51 -6.88
CA GLY A 36 12.25 -16.98 -6.53
C GLY A 36 13.13 -15.84 -6.02
N PHE A 37 13.11 -14.70 -6.70
CA PHE A 37 13.80 -13.49 -6.26
C PHE A 37 13.31 -13.01 -4.90
N MET A 38 11.99 -12.91 -4.72
CA MET A 38 11.40 -12.50 -3.44
C MET A 38 11.84 -13.43 -2.30
N LEU A 39 11.71 -14.73 -2.50
CA LEU A 39 12.10 -15.71 -1.49
C LEU A 39 13.62 -15.70 -1.22
N ALA A 40 14.43 -15.52 -2.27
CA ALA A 40 15.88 -15.42 -2.14
C ALA A 40 16.30 -14.20 -1.32
N VAL A 41 15.74 -13.01 -1.62
CA VAL A 41 16.07 -11.78 -0.86
C VAL A 41 15.65 -11.91 0.59
N LEU A 42 14.46 -12.43 0.89
CA LEU A 42 14.00 -12.62 2.26
C LEU A 42 14.82 -13.69 3.00
N ALA A 43 15.14 -14.79 2.35
CA ALA A 43 15.96 -15.84 2.95
C ALA A 43 17.40 -15.36 3.22
N VAL A 44 18.03 -14.73 2.23
CA VAL A 44 19.37 -14.15 2.38
C VAL A 44 19.38 -13.06 3.44
N GLY A 45 18.36 -12.18 3.45
CA GLY A 45 18.20 -11.14 4.45
C GLY A 45 18.12 -11.69 5.88
N ARG A 46 17.31 -12.74 6.09
CA ARG A 46 17.23 -13.42 7.38
C ARG A 46 18.52 -14.11 7.80
N LEU A 47 19.15 -14.83 6.87
CA LEU A 47 20.43 -15.49 7.14
C LEU A 47 21.55 -14.47 7.39
N ALA A 48 21.52 -13.34 6.70
CA ALA A 48 22.49 -12.27 6.84
C ALA A 48 22.16 -11.29 8.00
N ALA A 49 21.05 -11.46 8.71
CA ALA A 49 20.62 -10.53 9.77
C ALA A 49 21.72 -10.22 10.82
N PRO A 50 22.51 -11.20 11.33
CA PRO A 50 23.60 -10.89 12.26
C PRO A 50 24.69 -10.02 11.62
N TRP A 51 25.02 -10.27 10.36
CA TRP A 51 26.01 -9.50 9.59
C TRP A 51 25.47 -8.10 9.26
N LEU A 52 24.20 -8.00 8.93
CA LEU A 52 23.53 -6.72 8.69
C LEU A 52 23.51 -5.86 9.94
N ASN A 53 23.20 -6.43 11.11
CA ASN A 53 23.25 -5.71 12.38
C ASN A 53 24.66 -5.18 12.68
N GLN A 54 25.70 -6.00 12.41
CA GLN A 54 27.07 -5.55 12.59
C GLN A 54 27.49 -4.50 11.55
N ALA A 55 27.11 -4.66 10.28
CA ALA A 55 27.41 -3.72 9.21
C ALA A 55 26.70 -2.36 9.39
N LEU A 56 25.50 -2.39 9.97
CA LEU A 56 24.72 -1.19 10.30
C LEU A 56 25.10 -0.54 11.62
N ASN A 57 26.02 -1.14 12.41
CA ASN A 57 26.51 -0.54 13.65
C ASN A 57 27.51 0.58 13.36
N ILE A 58 27.05 1.61 12.65
CA ILE A 58 27.83 2.76 12.20
C ILE A 58 27.41 3.98 13.02
N SER A 59 28.38 4.67 13.63
CA SER A 59 28.09 5.84 14.48
C SER A 59 27.64 7.05 13.65
N SER A 60 28.26 7.30 12.46
CA SER A 60 27.88 8.41 11.57
C SER A 60 26.51 8.16 10.93
N SER A 61 25.61 9.12 11.05
CA SER A 61 24.28 9.05 10.44
C SER A 61 24.33 9.16 8.91
N GLU A 62 25.32 9.89 8.37
CA GLU A 62 25.52 10.06 6.94
C GLU A 62 25.95 8.75 6.28
N VAL A 63 26.97 8.07 6.86
CA VAL A 63 27.46 6.79 6.36
C VAL A 63 26.39 5.71 6.51
N PHE A 64 25.69 5.70 7.64
CA PHE A 64 24.56 4.79 7.87
C PHE A 64 23.48 4.94 6.78
N LEU A 65 23.08 6.18 6.50
CA LEU A 65 22.09 6.48 5.48
C LEU A 65 22.56 6.04 4.07
N LEU A 66 23.83 6.30 3.75
CA LEU A 66 24.43 5.87 2.49
C LEU A 66 24.41 4.35 2.33
N VAL A 67 24.71 3.58 3.38
CA VAL A 67 24.65 2.10 3.36
C VAL A 67 23.24 1.62 3.15
N VAL A 68 22.24 2.21 3.81
CA VAL A 68 20.83 1.87 3.63
C VAL A 68 20.39 2.16 2.18
N PHE A 69 20.70 3.34 1.63
CA PHE A 69 20.38 3.68 0.24
C PHE A 69 21.14 2.80 -0.76
N ALA A 70 22.39 2.51 -0.52
CA ALA A 70 23.19 1.63 -1.39
C ALA A 70 22.57 0.22 -1.43
N SER A 71 22.17 -0.33 -0.29
CA SER A 71 21.52 -1.65 -0.25
C SER A 71 20.20 -1.65 -1.02
N LEU A 72 19.41 -0.59 -0.88
CA LEU A 72 18.15 -0.40 -1.59
C LEU A 72 18.37 -0.34 -3.11
N LEU A 73 19.29 0.50 -3.57
CA LEU A 73 19.59 0.67 -5.00
C LEU A 73 20.20 -0.60 -5.63
N LEU A 74 21.09 -1.30 -4.91
CA LEU A 74 21.69 -2.53 -5.38
C LEU A 74 20.68 -3.65 -5.57
N VAL A 75 19.81 -3.88 -4.60
CA VAL A 75 18.80 -4.96 -4.69
C VAL A 75 17.72 -4.61 -5.71
N SER A 76 17.28 -3.36 -5.74
CA SER A 76 16.30 -2.90 -6.74
C SER A 76 16.84 -2.99 -8.15
N GLY A 77 18.07 -2.50 -8.39
CA GLY A 77 18.71 -2.56 -9.68
C GLY A 77 19.01 -4.00 -10.13
N PHE A 78 19.40 -4.88 -9.21
CA PHE A 78 19.54 -6.30 -9.53
C PHE A 78 18.19 -6.93 -9.93
N GLY A 79 17.10 -6.59 -9.21
CA GLY A 79 15.76 -7.02 -9.56
C GLY A 79 15.38 -6.64 -11.00
N GLU A 80 15.69 -5.41 -11.41
CA GLU A 80 15.44 -4.94 -12.76
C GLU A 80 16.17 -5.77 -13.83
N THR A 81 17.41 -6.19 -13.58
CA THR A 81 18.17 -7.02 -14.53
C THR A 81 17.50 -8.37 -14.82
N ILE A 82 16.70 -8.87 -13.89
CA ILE A 82 15.93 -10.12 -14.03
C ILE A 82 14.45 -9.88 -14.34
N HIS A 83 14.11 -8.68 -14.83
CA HIS A 83 12.75 -8.28 -15.21
C HIS A 83 11.74 -8.25 -14.03
N VAL A 84 12.22 -8.00 -12.82
CA VAL A 84 11.40 -7.73 -11.64
C VAL A 84 11.36 -6.22 -11.40
N ALA A 85 10.17 -5.66 -11.16
CA ALA A 85 10.04 -4.22 -10.96
C ALA A 85 10.88 -3.72 -9.76
N GLU A 86 11.60 -2.61 -9.94
CA GLU A 86 12.48 -1.98 -8.94
C GLU A 86 11.80 -1.78 -7.59
N ALA A 87 10.52 -1.37 -7.62
CA ALA A 87 9.71 -1.16 -6.41
C ALA A 87 9.64 -2.41 -5.51
N ILE A 88 9.70 -3.62 -6.11
CA ILE A 88 9.68 -4.88 -5.35
C ILE A 88 11.02 -5.07 -4.63
N GLY A 89 12.13 -4.81 -5.31
CA GLY A 89 13.45 -4.85 -4.69
C GLY A 89 13.53 -3.91 -3.49
N ALA A 90 13.05 -2.66 -3.65
CA ALA A 90 12.99 -1.68 -2.58
C ALA A 90 12.13 -2.14 -1.39
N LEU A 91 10.94 -2.69 -1.66
CA LEU A 91 10.06 -3.25 -0.63
C LEU A 91 10.73 -4.40 0.14
N LEU A 92 11.38 -5.31 -0.57
CA LEU A 92 12.06 -6.46 0.06
C LEU A 92 13.23 -6.02 0.96
N VAL A 93 14.04 -5.04 0.51
CA VAL A 93 15.07 -4.44 1.37
C VAL A 93 14.44 -3.83 2.62
N GLY A 94 13.35 -3.08 2.47
CA GLY A 94 12.61 -2.51 3.59
C GLY A 94 12.15 -3.57 4.58
N LEU A 95 11.61 -4.71 4.11
CA LEU A 95 11.20 -5.83 4.96
C LEU A 95 12.38 -6.46 5.70
N VAL A 96 13.51 -6.67 5.03
CA VAL A 96 14.73 -7.22 5.66
C VAL A 96 15.27 -6.26 6.72
N LEU A 97 15.36 -4.97 6.40
CA LEU A 97 15.85 -3.95 7.33
C LEU A 97 14.91 -3.73 8.53
N ALA A 98 13.61 -3.93 8.36
CA ALA A 98 12.64 -3.86 9.45
C ALA A 98 12.80 -4.97 10.50
N GLU A 99 13.47 -6.07 10.17
CA GLU A 99 13.81 -7.16 11.10
C GLU A 99 15.14 -6.90 11.87
N THR A 100 15.88 -5.83 11.55
CA THR A 100 17.13 -5.48 12.21
C THR A 100 16.92 -4.70 13.52
N GLU A 101 17.91 -4.72 14.40
CA GLU A 101 17.92 -3.92 15.65
C GLU A 101 17.96 -2.41 15.38
N HIS A 102 18.34 -2.01 14.17
CA HIS A 102 18.44 -0.60 13.76
C HIS A 102 17.14 -0.03 13.14
N ARG A 103 16.03 -0.78 13.20
CA ARG A 103 14.74 -0.41 12.62
C ARG A 103 14.30 1.03 12.95
N GLU A 104 14.31 1.39 14.23
CA GLU A 104 13.87 2.72 14.67
C GLU A 104 14.74 3.85 14.09
N ARG A 105 16.05 3.62 14.05
CA ARG A 105 17.00 4.56 13.46
C ARG A 105 16.81 4.72 11.96
N ILE A 106 16.58 3.58 11.26
CA ILE A 106 16.28 3.57 9.83
C ILE A 106 15.00 4.36 9.57
N GLU A 107 13.95 4.05 10.29
CA GLU A 107 12.65 4.71 10.14
C GLU A 107 12.77 6.22 10.33
N HIS A 108 13.43 6.66 11.40
CA HIS A 108 13.62 8.08 11.68
C HIS A 108 14.42 8.83 10.60
N LEU A 109 15.45 8.20 10.04
CA LEU A 109 16.30 8.82 9.00
C LEU A 109 15.67 8.76 7.61
N ILE A 110 14.87 7.73 7.31
CA ILE A 110 14.28 7.51 5.98
C ILE A 110 12.96 8.26 5.78
N ILE A 111 12.18 8.51 6.82
CA ILE A 111 10.89 9.21 6.72
C ILE A 111 10.98 10.53 5.94
N PRO A 112 11.94 11.45 6.21
CA PRO A 112 12.03 12.70 5.47
C PRO A 112 12.29 12.49 3.97
N PHE A 113 13.10 11.49 3.62
CA PHE A 113 13.37 11.14 2.22
C PHE A 113 12.16 10.51 1.55
N ARG A 114 11.47 9.59 2.24
CA ARG A 114 10.21 9.01 1.75
C ARG A 114 9.20 10.10 1.42
N ASP A 115 9.01 11.06 2.33
CA ASP A 115 8.03 12.13 2.13
C ASP A 115 8.44 13.07 0.99
N PHE A 116 9.72 13.42 0.90
CA PHE A 116 10.26 14.25 -0.17
C PHE A 116 10.17 13.56 -1.54
N PHE A 117 10.66 12.32 -1.66
CA PHE A 117 10.62 11.58 -2.92
C PHE A 117 9.19 11.19 -3.29
N GLY A 118 8.32 10.91 -2.31
CA GLY A 118 6.90 10.69 -2.55
C GLY A 118 6.23 11.92 -3.17
N ALA A 119 6.49 13.10 -2.62
CA ALA A 119 5.99 14.35 -3.21
C ALA A 119 6.53 14.59 -4.64
N LEU A 120 7.84 14.36 -4.86
CA LEU A 120 8.45 14.45 -6.20
C LEU A 120 7.85 13.44 -7.18
N PHE A 121 7.59 12.21 -6.73
CA PHE A 121 6.98 11.17 -7.55
C PHE A 121 5.59 11.60 -8.04
N PHE A 122 4.72 12.03 -7.13
CA PHE A 122 3.38 12.50 -7.51
C PHE A 122 3.43 13.76 -8.37
N PHE A 123 4.34 14.68 -8.08
CA PHE A 123 4.54 15.89 -8.90
C PHE A 123 5.01 15.54 -10.32
N SER A 124 6.06 14.72 -10.42
CA SER A 124 6.59 14.27 -11.71
C SER A 124 5.53 13.50 -12.51
N PHE A 125 4.80 12.61 -11.85
CA PHE A 125 3.70 11.89 -12.47
C PHE A 125 2.62 12.85 -12.99
N GLY A 126 2.23 13.85 -12.19
CA GLY A 126 1.27 14.87 -12.61
C GLY A 126 1.71 15.63 -13.87
N LEU A 127 3.02 15.92 -14.01
CA LEU A 127 3.57 16.57 -15.20
C LEU A 127 3.55 15.68 -16.45
N THR A 128 3.51 14.36 -16.31
CA THR A 128 3.44 13.43 -17.45
C THR A 128 2.03 13.25 -18.01
N ILE A 129 1.03 13.78 -17.33
CA ILE A 129 -0.37 13.68 -17.74
C ILE A 129 -0.69 14.80 -18.72
N ASP A 130 -1.09 14.43 -19.92
CA ASP A 130 -1.66 15.38 -20.88
C ASP A 130 -3.13 15.66 -20.52
N PRO A 131 -3.50 16.91 -20.12
CA PRO A 131 -4.87 17.25 -19.76
C PRO A 131 -5.86 17.02 -20.92
N LEU A 132 -5.39 17.12 -22.17
CA LEU A 132 -6.23 16.93 -23.35
C LEU A 132 -6.58 15.45 -23.58
N SER A 133 -5.73 14.54 -23.11
CA SER A 133 -5.95 13.09 -23.21
C SER A 133 -6.90 12.53 -22.15
N LEU A 134 -7.26 13.33 -21.13
CA LEU A 134 -8.09 12.88 -20.01
C LEU A 134 -9.55 12.57 -20.40
N GLY A 135 -10.06 13.16 -21.47
CA GLY A 135 -11.49 13.07 -21.83
C GLY A 135 -12.04 11.66 -21.93
N GLY A 136 -11.27 10.73 -22.53
CA GLY A 136 -11.65 9.31 -22.64
C GLY A 136 -11.50 8.50 -21.33
N ALA A 137 -10.74 9.01 -20.37
CA ALA A 137 -10.39 8.31 -19.12
C ALA A 137 -11.28 8.72 -17.94
N VAL A 138 -11.89 9.90 -17.98
CA VAL A 138 -12.62 10.48 -16.82
C VAL A 138 -13.82 9.63 -16.41
N TRP A 139 -14.67 9.24 -17.33
CA TRP A 139 -15.85 8.45 -17.01
C TRP A 139 -15.54 7.05 -16.47
N PRO A 140 -14.64 6.28 -17.11
CA PRO A 140 -14.17 5.03 -16.52
C PRO A 140 -13.54 5.20 -15.13
N ALA A 141 -12.76 6.28 -14.92
CA ALA A 141 -12.14 6.55 -13.63
C ALA A 141 -13.21 6.86 -12.55
N ILE A 142 -14.22 7.67 -12.86
CA ILE A 142 -15.34 7.93 -11.92
C ILE A 142 -16.06 6.61 -11.59
N GLY A 143 -16.36 5.78 -12.60
CA GLY A 143 -16.95 4.46 -12.37
C GLY A 143 -16.11 3.59 -11.43
N ALA A 144 -14.79 3.56 -11.63
CA ALA A 144 -13.86 2.83 -10.78
C ALA A 144 -13.78 3.42 -9.36
N VAL A 145 -13.84 4.75 -9.20
CA VAL A 145 -13.91 5.41 -7.90
C VAL A 145 -15.16 4.98 -7.15
N VAL A 146 -16.33 5.03 -7.79
CA VAL A 146 -17.59 4.60 -7.17
C VAL A 146 -17.53 3.13 -6.76
N LEU A 147 -17.01 2.27 -7.64
CA LEU A 147 -16.86 0.84 -7.36
C LEU A 147 -15.91 0.62 -6.17
N THR A 148 -14.81 1.35 -6.10
CA THR A 148 -13.85 1.29 -4.98
C THR A 148 -14.49 1.74 -3.67
N LEU A 149 -15.21 2.86 -3.67
CA LEU A 149 -15.89 3.36 -2.48
C LEU A 149 -16.91 2.36 -1.95
N VAL A 150 -17.77 1.84 -2.83
CA VAL A 150 -18.81 0.87 -2.47
C VAL A 150 -18.16 -0.46 -2.03
N GLY A 151 -17.19 -0.96 -2.79
CA GLY A 151 -16.51 -2.23 -2.50
C GLY A 151 -15.75 -2.20 -1.17
N ASN A 152 -14.96 -1.15 -0.92
CA ASN A 152 -14.20 -1.01 0.33
C ASN A 152 -15.12 -0.79 1.52
N PHE A 153 -16.18 -0.01 1.35
CA PHE A 153 -17.20 0.17 2.39
C PHE A 153 -17.89 -1.17 2.71
N ALA A 154 -18.33 -1.92 1.71
CA ALA A 154 -18.95 -3.23 1.89
C ALA A 154 -17.98 -4.23 2.55
N SER A 155 -16.73 -4.26 2.10
CA SER A 155 -15.68 -5.12 2.69
C SER A 155 -15.41 -4.76 4.15
N GLY A 156 -15.29 -3.47 4.47
CA GLY A 156 -15.12 -3.01 5.85
C GLY A 156 -16.30 -3.36 6.75
N MET A 157 -17.53 -3.24 6.22
CA MET A 157 -18.74 -3.63 6.95
C MET A 157 -18.82 -5.14 7.19
N LEU A 158 -18.48 -5.95 6.19
CA LEU A 158 -18.46 -7.42 6.32
C LEU A 158 -17.37 -7.87 7.29
N ALA A 159 -16.15 -7.43 7.10
CA ALA A 159 -15.01 -7.78 7.96
C ALA A 159 -15.19 -7.30 9.40
N GLY A 160 -15.63 -6.06 9.59
CA GLY A 160 -15.87 -5.53 10.92
C GLY A 160 -16.99 -6.26 11.66
N ARG A 161 -18.07 -6.61 10.97
CA ARG A 161 -19.15 -7.40 11.56
C ARG A 161 -18.75 -8.83 11.90
N SER A 162 -17.99 -9.49 11.05
CA SER A 162 -17.47 -10.83 11.33
C SER A 162 -16.53 -10.84 12.54
N ALA A 163 -15.81 -9.72 12.77
CA ALA A 163 -14.98 -9.51 13.95
C ALA A 163 -15.74 -8.99 15.19
N GLY A 164 -17.09 -8.91 15.15
CA GLY A 164 -17.90 -8.44 16.27
C GLY A 164 -17.84 -6.93 16.54
N LEU A 165 -17.31 -6.13 15.61
CA LEU A 165 -17.19 -4.70 15.77
C LEU A 165 -18.53 -3.97 15.58
N SER A 166 -18.62 -2.78 16.18
CA SER A 166 -19.80 -1.91 15.99
C SER A 166 -19.92 -1.45 14.53
N PRO A 167 -21.12 -1.14 14.03
CA PRO A 167 -21.33 -0.66 12.67
C PRO A 167 -20.49 0.57 12.34
N LYS A 168 -20.29 1.47 13.33
CA LYS A 168 -19.43 2.66 13.17
C LYS A 168 -17.95 2.29 12.98
N ALA A 169 -17.42 1.35 13.78
CA ALA A 169 -16.05 0.87 13.64
C ALA A 169 -15.85 0.16 12.30
N SER A 170 -16.80 -0.68 11.89
CA SER A 170 -16.81 -1.38 10.60
C SER A 170 -16.81 -0.40 9.42
N SER A 171 -17.64 0.65 9.49
CA SER A 171 -17.65 1.74 8.49
C SER A 171 -16.31 2.45 8.40
N ASN A 172 -15.69 2.77 9.56
CA ASN A 172 -14.38 3.43 9.57
C ASN A 172 -13.30 2.58 8.90
N ILE A 173 -13.29 1.26 9.13
CA ILE A 173 -12.37 0.34 8.45
C ILE A 173 -12.51 0.49 6.93
N GLY A 174 -13.75 0.40 6.42
CA GLY A 174 -14.01 0.54 4.99
C GLY A 174 -13.58 1.87 4.41
N LEU A 175 -13.78 2.97 5.13
CA LEU A 175 -13.39 4.32 4.68
C LEU A 175 -11.87 4.54 4.73
N THR A 176 -11.17 3.95 5.70
CA THR A 176 -9.71 4.09 5.82
C THR A 176 -8.96 3.45 4.66
N ILE A 177 -9.45 2.33 4.12
CA ILE A 177 -8.81 1.62 3.00
C ILE A 177 -9.18 2.17 1.62
N VAL A 178 -9.92 3.28 1.53
CA VAL A 178 -10.32 3.91 0.27
C VAL A 178 -9.14 4.57 -0.46
N SER A 179 -8.20 5.13 0.29
CA SER A 179 -7.05 5.83 -0.29
C SER A 179 -6.25 4.90 -1.21
N ARG A 180 -5.87 5.42 -2.37
CA ARG A 180 -5.01 4.74 -3.34
C ARG A 180 -3.75 5.57 -3.56
N GLY A 181 -2.62 4.88 -3.69
CA GLY A 181 -1.32 5.50 -3.77
C GLY A 181 -0.54 5.12 -5.03
N GLU A 182 0.76 5.17 -4.88
CA GLU A 182 1.79 4.97 -5.91
C GLU A 182 1.70 3.66 -6.66
N PHE A 183 1.27 2.58 -6.04
CA PHE A 183 1.20 1.26 -6.70
C PHE A 183 0.25 1.25 -7.91
N SER A 184 -0.88 1.96 -7.85
CA SER A 184 -1.78 2.09 -9.00
C SER A 184 -1.10 2.81 -10.16
N ILE A 185 -0.23 3.78 -9.87
CA ILE A 185 0.54 4.51 -10.87
C ILE A 185 1.66 3.64 -11.42
N ILE A 186 2.35 2.86 -10.58
CA ILE A 186 3.38 1.90 -11.00
C ILE A 186 2.78 0.88 -11.99
N VAL A 187 1.62 0.31 -11.67
CA VAL A 187 0.91 -0.62 -12.58
C VAL A 187 0.56 0.05 -13.90
N ALA A 188 0.08 1.30 -13.89
CA ALA A 188 -0.26 2.03 -15.11
C ALA A 188 0.99 2.35 -15.97
N ASN A 189 2.11 2.69 -15.34
CA ASN A 189 3.38 2.92 -16.03
C ASN A 189 3.91 1.60 -16.62
N LEU A 190 3.81 0.51 -15.89
CA LEU A 190 4.18 -0.81 -16.36
C LEU A 190 3.33 -1.23 -17.57
N ALA A 191 2.02 -0.99 -17.53
CA ALA A 191 1.12 -1.24 -18.65
C ALA A 191 1.50 -0.42 -19.88
N LYS A 192 1.90 0.85 -19.71
CA LYS A 192 2.41 1.70 -20.80
C LYS A 192 3.70 1.15 -21.38
N SER A 193 4.66 0.74 -20.56
CA SER A 193 5.92 0.14 -21.00
C SER A 193 5.71 -1.16 -21.79
N GLY A 194 4.66 -1.92 -21.45
CA GLY A 194 4.24 -3.12 -22.18
C GLY A 194 3.43 -2.86 -23.45
N GLY A 195 3.24 -1.61 -23.85
CA GLY A 195 2.48 -1.25 -25.05
C GLY A 195 0.97 -1.51 -24.93
N LEU A 196 0.43 -1.62 -23.71
CA LEU A 196 -1.00 -1.77 -23.47
C LEU A 196 -1.76 -0.45 -23.76
N LEU A 197 -3.09 -0.48 -23.60
CA LEU A 197 -3.97 0.62 -23.97
C LEU A 197 -3.47 1.98 -23.43
N PRO A 198 -3.25 2.99 -24.30
CA PRO A 198 -2.75 4.30 -23.87
C PRO A 198 -3.63 5.00 -22.83
N VAL A 199 -4.94 4.68 -22.79
CA VAL A 199 -5.91 5.26 -21.86
C VAL A 199 -5.66 4.85 -20.40
N LEU A 200 -4.90 3.78 -20.14
CA LEU A 200 -4.68 3.26 -18.78
C LEU A 200 -3.89 4.25 -17.90
N GLN A 201 -2.95 4.99 -18.48
CA GLN A 201 -2.17 5.97 -17.72
C GLN A 201 -3.04 7.18 -17.28
N PRO A 202 -3.75 7.89 -18.18
CA PRO A 202 -4.67 8.96 -17.77
C PRO A 202 -5.82 8.46 -16.88
N PHE A 203 -6.30 7.23 -17.10
CA PHE A 203 -7.27 6.60 -16.20
C PHE A 203 -6.75 6.47 -14.77
N ALA A 204 -5.57 5.87 -14.60
CA ALA A 204 -4.95 5.70 -13.29
C ALA A 204 -4.68 7.05 -12.61
N ALA A 205 -4.27 8.06 -13.38
CA ALA A 205 -4.03 9.39 -12.88
C ALA A 205 -5.28 10.02 -12.27
N VAL A 206 -6.39 10.05 -13.01
CA VAL A 206 -7.66 10.60 -12.51
C VAL A 206 -8.16 9.78 -11.32
N TYR A 207 -8.12 8.47 -11.43
CA TYR A 207 -8.56 7.54 -10.39
C TYR A 207 -7.80 7.74 -9.07
N VAL A 208 -6.45 7.76 -9.13
CA VAL A 208 -5.60 7.94 -7.95
C VAL A 208 -5.76 9.34 -7.38
N LEU A 209 -5.78 10.38 -8.22
CA LEU A 209 -5.96 11.76 -7.76
C LEU A 209 -7.26 11.92 -6.96
N ILE A 210 -8.36 11.41 -7.48
CA ILE A 210 -9.66 11.49 -6.79
C ILE A 210 -9.59 10.75 -5.45
N LEU A 211 -9.07 9.52 -5.41
CA LEU A 211 -9.04 8.73 -4.19
C LEU A 211 -7.99 9.20 -3.18
N ALA A 212 -6.87 9.77 -3.64
CA ALA A 212 -5.88 10.40 -2.76
C ALA A 212 -6.44 11.62 -2.01
N ILE A 213 -7.38 12.34 -2.62
CA ILE A 213 -8.08 13.46 -1.99
C ILE A 213 -9.26 12.95 -1.14
N LEU A 214 -10.09 12.08 -1.70
CA LEU A 214 -11.29 11.58 -1.02
C LEU A 214 -10.96 10.69 0.18
N GLY A 215 -9.93 9.85 0.10
CA GLY A 215 -9.57 8.92 1.18
C GLY A 215 -9.36 9.60 2.52
N PRO A 216 -8.40 10.54 2.65
CA PRO A 216 -8.19 11.31 3.88
C PRO A 216 -9.42 12.10 4.32
N LEU A 217 -10.17 12.70 3.39
CA LEU A 217 -11.40 13.45 3.70
C LEU A 217 -12.47 12.52 4.28
N LEU A 218 -12.73 11.38 3.67
CA LEU A 218 -13.73 10.42 4.14
C LEU A 218 -13.33 9.81 5.48
N THR A 219 -12.04 9.57 5.71
CA THR A 219 -11.51 9.07 6.98
C THR A 219 -11.69 10.11 8.08
N LYS A 220 -11.34 11.37 7.81
CA LYS A 220 -11.49 12.49 8.74
C LYS A 220 -12.97 12.73 9.10
N GLU A 221 -13.83 12.74 8.09
CA GLU A 221 -15.26 13.02 8.22
C GLU A 221 -16.11 11.73 8.38
N SER A 222 -15.50 10.63 8.76
CA SER A 222 -16.17 9.33 8.89
C SER A 222 -17.42 9.35 9.78
N LYS A 223 -17.47 10.26 10.76
CA LYS A 223 -18.66 10.47 11.63
C LYS A 223 -19.86 10.96 10.82
N TRP A 224 -19.66 11.93 9.93
CA TRP A 224 -20.71 12.48 9.08
C TRP A 224 -21.19 11.46 8.04
N VAL A 225 -20.23 10.76 7.42
CA VAL A 225 -20.52 9.69 6.47
C VAL A 225 -21.35 8.58 7.14
N PHE A 226 -20.93 8.14 8.32
CA PHE A 226 -21.66 7.14 9.09
C PHE A 226 -23.07 7.63 9.47
N THR A 227 -23.23 8.88 9.90
CA THR A 227 -24.53 9.43 10.28
C THR A 227 -25.48 9.46 9.08
N GLY A 228 -24.99 9.90 7.92
CA GLY A 228 -25.76 9.91 6.67
C GLY A 228 -26.18 8.50 6.25
N LEU A 229 -25.26 7.55 6.25
CA LEU A 229 -25.54 6.17 5.90
C LEU A 229 -26.47 5.49 6.93
N ASN A 230 -26.33 5.79 8.22
CA ASN A 230 -27.21 5.26 9.25
C ASN A 230 -28.64 5.79 9.14
N ALA A 231 -28.83 7.01 8.64
CA ALA A 231 -30.16 7.54 8.34
C ALA A 231 -30.88 6.75 7.23
N VAL A 232 -30.12 6.27 6.24
CA VAL A 232 -30.63 5.47 5.11
C VAL A 232 -30.82 4.00 5.51
N PHE A 233 -29.83 3.38 6.13
CA PHE A 233 -29.81 1.93 6.41
C PHE A 233 -30.34 1.55 7.79
N LYS A 234 -30.70 2.51 8.65
CA LYS A 234 -31.27 2.33 10.00
C LYS A 234 -30.55 1.23 10.82
N TRP A 235 -29.21 1.24 10.82
CA TRP A 235 -28.46 0.29 11.64
C TRP A 235 -28.75 0.52 13.12
N GLN A 236 -29.02 -0.56 13.85
CA GLN A 236 -29.32 -0.47 15.28
C GLN A 236 -28.15 0.22 16.01
N LYS A 237 -28.49 1.17 16.91
CA LYS A 237 -27.50 1.76 17.82
C LYS A 237 -26.84 0.64 18.63
N PRO A 238 -25.50 0.67 18.83
CA PRO A 238 -24.88 -0.27 19.76
C PRO A 238 -25.56 -0.13 21.12
N LYS A 239 -25.92 -1.26 21.74
CA LYS A 239 -26.33 -1.25 23.15
C LYS A 239 -25.22 -0.60 23.93
N ALA A 240 -25.54 0.46 24.69
CA ALA A 240 -24.61 1.07 25.63
C ALA A 240 -23.98 -0.04 26.49
N PRO A 241 -22.65 0.01 26.78
CA PRO A 241 -22.07 -0.91 27.75
C PRO A 241 -22.93 -0.83 29.00
N ARG A 242 -23.38 -1.98 29.52
CA ARG A 242 -23.98 -2.03 30.86
C ARG A 242 -22.99 -1.34 31.77
N ALA A 243 -23.41 -0.23 32.38
CA ALA A 243 -22.69 0.34 33.50
C ALA A 243 -22.48 -0.83 34.50
N GLU A 244 -21.22 -1.20 34.72
CA GLU A 244 -20.86 -2.04 35.86
C GLU A 244 -21.36 -1.29 37.07
N THR A 245 -22.44 -1.77 37.64
CA THR A 245 -22.96 -1.31 38.92
C THR A 245 -21.80 -1.47 39.89
N SER A 246 -21.28 -0.34 40.38
CA SER A 246 -20.18 -0.28 41.32
C SER A 246 -20.51 -1.14 42.53
N MET A 247 -19.87 -2.29 42.64
CA MET A 247 -19.93 -3.24 43.75
C MET A 247 -19.09 -2.71 44.94
N PHE A 248 -19.00 -1.38 45.10
CA PHE A 248 -18.17 -0.72 46.11
C PHE A 248 -18.94 0.20 47.07
N ASP A 249 -20.30 0.07 47.15
CA ASP A 249 -21.05 0.93 48.07
C ASP A 249 -21.77 0.18 49.21
N GLU A 250 -21.27 -0.98 49.65
CA GLU A 250 -21.78 -1.66 50.84
C GLU A 250 -20.65 -2.14 51.79
N ARG A 251 -19.70 -1.27 52.15
CA ARG A 251 -18.90 -1.51 53.37
C ARG A 251 -18.45 -0.17 54.00
N GLY A 252 -19.35 0.43 54.70
CA GLY A 252 -19.02 1.62 55.48
C GLY A 252 -20.18 2.07 56.36
N HIS A 253 -20.66 1.24 57.26
CA HIS A 253 -21.27 1.65 58.55
C HIS A 253 -21.61 0.35 59.33
N GLY A 254 -20.73 0.04 60.27
CA GLY A 254 -20.86 -0.93 61.30
C GLY A 254 -19.67 -0.88 62.23
#